data_63c393e1227bfce625f666eaefda2215
#
_entry.id   63c393e1227bfce625f666eaefda2215
#
_cell.length_a   1.000
_cell.length_b   1.000
_cell.length_c   1.000
_cell.angle_alpha   90.00
_cell.angle_beta   90.00
_cell.angle_gamma   90.00
#
_symmetry.space_group_name_H-M   'P 1'
#
loop_
_entity.id
_entity.type
_entity.pdbx_description
1 polymer ?
#
loop_
_entity_poly.entity_id
_entity_poly.type
_entity_poly.pdbx_seq_one_letter_code
_entity_poly.pdbx_strand_id
1 'polypeptide(L)'
;MANYLDNDIKFVAGVGEARARLLEKELGIRTLGDMLSHYPFRYIDRTRIYRIDQIAEGDSALIQFRGRITGVSYAGAGRKRRFTAVVNDGSGVAELVWFQGIKWIEKRIEVGREYLIFGRPSFFKGELSVVHPEIETIEKAFSRKAESGLQGIYSSTERLSSVLGTKGIYTIVCNLWPMVRDHILSLIHI
;
A
#
# COMPACT_ATOMS: atom_id res chain seq x y z
N MET A 1 22.58 -6.90 30.78
CA MET A 1 22.30 -5.62 30.12
C MET A 1 20.94 -5.77 29.44
N ALA A 2 20.02 -4.83 29.64
CA ALA A 2 18.75 -4.88 28.92
C ALA A 2 19.02 -4.75 27.42
N ASN A 3 18.51 -5.69 26.63
CA ASN A 3 18.66 -5.64 25.17
C ASN A 3 17.80 -4.49 24.63
N TYR A 4 18.35 -3.63 23.79
CA TYR A 4 17.61 -2.50 23.19
C TYR A 4 16.33 -2.96 22.47
N LEU A 5 16.34 -4.17 21.92
CA LEU A 5 15.21 -4.77 21.22
C LEU A 5 14.05 -5.16 22.14
N ASP A 6 14.26 -5.20 23.48
CA ASP A 6 13.19 -5.46 24.46
C ASP A 6 12.33 -4.23 24.77
N ASN A 7 12.71 -3.06 24.22
CA ASN A 7 11.91 -1.84 24.38
C ASN A 7 10.53 -1.99 23.73
N ASP A 8 9.54 -1.32 24.34
CA ASP A 8 8.14 -1.34 23.90
C ASP A 8 7.98 -0.67 22.54
N ILE A 9 7.20 -1.33 21.66
CA ILE A 9 6.90 -0.89 20.30
C ILE A 9 6.17 0.47 20.24
N LYS A 10 5.51 0.90 21.32
CA LYS A 10 4.78 2.17 21.38
C LYS A 10 5.65 3.40 21.13
N PHE A 11 6.96 3.30 21.35
CA PHE A 11 7.91 4.39 21.12
C PHE A 11 8.29 4.58 19.65
N VAL A 12 7.91 3.67 18.78
CA VAL A 12 8.13 3.81 17.33
C VAL A 12 7.17 4.84 16.76
N ALA A 13 7.72 5.73 15.93
CA ALA A 13 6.91 6.75 15.26
C ALA A 13 5.75 6.11 14.48
N GLY A 14 4.53 6.61 14.72
CA GLY A 14 3.31 6.11 14.09
C GLY A 14 2.63 4.96 14.84
N VAL A 15 3.15 4.47 15.97
CA VAL A 15 2.50 3.43 16.79
C VAL A 15 1.66 4.05 17.92
N GLY A 16 2.28 4.54 18.96
CA GLY A 16 1.59 5.03 20.16
C GLY A 16 0.81 3.95 20.91
N GLU A 17 0.24 4.30 22.08
CA GLU A 17 -0.43 3.37 23.00
C GLU A 17 -1.54 2.52 22.35
N ALA A 18 -2.45 3.16 21.62
CA ALA A 18 -3.63 2.46 21.08
C ALA A 18 -3.27 1.40 20.04
N ARG A 19 -2.31 1.71 19.15
CA ARG A 19 -1.83 0.77 18.13
C ARG A 19 -0.92 -0.30 18.74
N ALA A 20 -0.11 0.02 19.76
CA ALA A 20 0.71 -0.95 20.47
C ALA A 20 -0.17 -2.03 21.11
N ARG A 21 -1.23 -1.67 21.83
CA ARG A 21 -2.19 -2.62 22.40
C ARG A 21 -2.89 -3.47 21.33
N LEU A 22 -3.16 -2.89 20.18
CA LEU A 22 -3.77 -3.64 19.07
C LEU A 22 -2.78 -4.62 18.44
N LEU A 23 -1.53 -4.23 18.23
CA LEU A 23 -0.44 -5.09 17.74
C LEU A 23 -0.19 -6.27 18.69
N GLU A 24 -0.13 -5.99 20.00
CA GLU A 24 0.02 -7.03 21.02
C GLU A 24 -1.14 -8.02 21.00
N LYS A 25 -2.38 -7.52 20.97
CA LYS A 25 -3.58 -8.35 20.99
C LYS A 25 -3.76 -9.21 19.74
N GLU A 26 -3.50 -8.65 18.58
CA GLU A 26 -3.82 -9.27 17.29
C GLU A 26 -2.67 -10.09 16.70
N LEU A 27 -1.42 -9.72 16.98
CA LEU A 27 -0.22 -10.36 16.43
C LEU A 27 0.80 -10.80 17.49
N GLY A 28 0.58 -10.52 18.78
CA GLY A 28 1.54 -10.82 19.84
C GLY A 28 2.78 -9.92 19.83
N ILE A 29 2.75 -8.80 19.11
CA ILE A 29 3.89 -7.89 18.95
C ILE A 29 3.86 -6.84 20.06
N ARG A 30 4.84 -6.89 20.98
CA ARG A 30 4.96 -5.98 22.10
C ARG A 30 6.25 -5.16 22.06
N THR A 31 7.33 -5.77 21.60
CA THR A 31 8.67 -5.18 21.61
C THR A 31 9.15 -4.81 20.19
N LEU A 32 10.25 -4.05 20.12
CA LEU A 32 10.95 -3.76 18.86
C LEU A 32 11.44 -5.06 18.21
N GLY A 33 11.93 -6.02 19.01
CA GLY A 33 12.39 -7.33 18.56
C GLY A 33 11.26 -8.18 17.96
N ASP A 34 10.07 -8.18 18.60
CA ASP A 34 8.91 -8.89 18.06
C ASP A 34 8.53 -8.34 16.68
N MET A 35 8.56 -7.02 16.51
CA MET A 35 8.24 -6.38 15.22
C MET A 35 9.24 -6.73 14.14
N LEU A 36 10.53 -6.79 14.45
CA LEU A 36 11.57 -7.20 13.50
C LEU A 36 11.45 -8.67 13.11
N SER A 37 10.95 -9.51 14.02
CA SER A 37 10.72 -10.94 13.80
C SER A 37 9.43 -11.23 13.02
N HIS A 38 8.58 -10.23 12.86
CA HIS A 38 7.37 -10.32 12.04
C HIS A 38 7.72 -10.08 10.57
N TYR A 39 8.15 -11.15 9.88
CA TYR A 39 8.63 -11.06 8.49
C TYR A 39 7.48 -10.89 7.48
N PRO A 40 7.73 -10.16 6.37
CA PRO A 40 6.77 -10.11 5.27
C PRO A 40 6.66 -11.48 4.61
N PHE A 41 5.45 -11.93 4.31
CA PHE A 41 5.23 -13.17 3.59
C PHE A 41 5.40 -13.02 2.07
N ARG A 42 5.44 -11.79 1.57
CA ARG A 42 5.67 -11.45 0.16
C ARG A 42 6.24 -10.05 0.03
N TYR A 43 7.01 -9.83 -1.04
CA TYR A 43 7.47 -8.51 -1.48
C TYR A 43 6.76 -8.11 -2.77
N ILE A 44 6.47 -6.82 -2.90
CA ILE A 44 5.94 -6.21 -4.11
C ILE A 44 6.99 -5.23 -4.61
N ASP A 45 7.37 -5.39 -5.88
CA ASP A 45 8.23 -4.44 -6.54
C ASP A 45 7.38 -3.25 -7.02
N ARG A 46 7.65 -2.07 -6.49
CA ARG A 46 7.02 -0.81 -6.89
C ARG A 46 7.96 0.08 -7.71
N THR A 47 9.12 -0.43 -8.16
CA THR A 47 10.00 0.35 -9.05
C THR A 47 9.53 0.32 -10.48
N ARG A 48 8.91 -0.79 -10.89
CA ARG A 48 8.48 -0.99 -12.27
C ARG A 48 7.13 -0.31 -12.52
N ILE A 49 7.13 0.63 -13.44
CA ILE A 49 5.92 1.29 -13.95
C ILE A 49 5.64 0.69 -15.32
N TYR A 50 4.50 0.00 -15.44
CA TYR A 50 4.04 -0.60 -16.68
C TYR A 50 3.32 0.44 -17.54
N ARG A 51 3.34 0.25 -18.85
CA ARG A 51 2.39 0.88 -19.76
C ARG A 51 1.13 0.03 -19.81
N ILE A 52 -0.02 0.65 -20.07
CA ILE A 52 -1.31 -0.06 -20.10
C ILE A 52 -1.29 -1.16 -21.18
N ASP A 53 -0.67 -0.90 -22.34
CA ASP A 53 -0.52 -1.86 -23.45
C ASP A 53 0.40 -3.06 -23.13
N GLN A 54 1.20 -3.00 -22.07
CA GLN A 54 2.08 -4.07 -21.61
C GLN A 54 1.44 -5.01 -20.59
N ILE A 55 0.24 -4.69 -20.13
CA ILE A 55 -0.48 -5.48 -19.13
C ILE A 55 -1.28 -6.53 -19.88
N ALA A 56 -0.94 -7.80 -19.69
CA ALA A 56 -1.59 -8.90 -20.39
C ALA A 56 -2.78 -9.48 -19.62
N GLU A 57 -3.74 -10.03 -20.38
CA GLU A 57 -4.81 -10.83 -19.81
C GLU A 57 -4.21 -12.10 -19.16
N GLY A 58 -4.56 -12.33 -17.88
CA GLY A 58 -3.99 -13.44 -17.10
C GLY A 58 -2.91 -12.99 -16.10
N ASP A 59 -2.41 -11.77 -16.18
CA ASP A 59 -1.54 -11.23 -15.14
C ASP A 59 -2.29 -11.16 -13.81
N SER A 60 -1.84 -11.96 -12.84
CA SER A 60 -2.40 -11.99 -11.48
C SER A 60 -1.59 -11.18 -10.47
N ALA A 61 -0.42 -10.69 -10.88
CA ALA A 61 0.47 -9.90 -10.05
C ALA A 61 -0.10 -8.50 -9.81
N LEU A 62 0.27 -7.91 -8.67
CA LEU A 62 0.03 -6.49 -8.44
C LEU A 62 0.95 -5.68 -9.34
N ILE A 63 0.37 -4.75 -10.08
CA ILE A 63 1.07 -3.90 -11.03
C ILE A 63 0.98 -2.43 -10.63
N GLN A 64 1.93 -1.65 -11.13
CA GLN A 64 1.93 -0.22 -11.02
C GLN A 64 2.02 0.41 -12.40
N PHE A 65 1.13 1.34 -12.71
CA PHE A 65 1.16 2.09 -13.96
C PHE A 65 0.80 3.55 -13.71
N ARG A 66 1.17 4.39 -14.66
CA ARG A 66 0.91 5.84 -14.60
C ARG A 66 -0.09 6.18 -15.69
N GLY A 67 -1.01 7.13 -15.39
CA GLY A 67 -1.92 7.63 -16.40
C GLY A 67 -2.71 8.84 -15.94
N ARG A 68 -3.33 9.49 -16.91
CA ARG A 68 -4.17 10.68 -16.72
C ARG A 68 -5.63 10.26 -16.63
N ILE A 69 -6.33 10.76 -15.62
CA ILE A 69 -7.79 10.55 -15.52
C ILE A 69 -8.48 11.37 -16.60
N THR A 70 -9.19 10.68 -17.50
CA THR A 70 -9.91 11.31 -18.64
C THR A 70 -11.39 11.52 -18.35
N GLY A 71 -11.95 10.77 -17.41
CA GLY A 71 -13.36 10.89 -17.04
C GLY A 71 -13.68 10.12 -15.77
N VAL A 72 -14.79 10.47 -15.15
CA VAL A 72 -15.34 9.80 -13.99
C VAL A 72 -16.83 9.56 -14.19
N SER A 73 -17.34 8.46 -13.64
CA SER A 73 -18.77 8.13 -13.72
C SER A 73 -19.26 7.40 -12.46
N TYR A 74 -20.56 7.39 -12.31
CA TYR A 74 -21.24 6.63 -11.27
C TYR A 74 -22.20 5.64 -11.92
N ALA A 75 -22.24 4.41 -11.42
CA ALA A 75 -23.18 3.41 -11.88
C ALA A 75 -23.80 2.69 -10.67
N GLY A 76 -25.03 2.16 -10.88
CA GLY A 76 -25.78 1.46 -9.86
C GLY A 76 -26.47 2.39 -8.85
N ALA A 77 -27.35 1.80 -8.04
CA ALA A 77 -28.11 2.50 -6.99
C ALA A 77 -27.97 1.78 -5.64
N GLY A 78 -28.09 2.53 -4.54
CA GLY A 78 -28.04 1.98 -3.19
C GLY A 78 -26.72 1.28 -2.87
N ARG A 79 -26.79 0.03 -2.39
CA ARG A 79 -25.62 -0.78 -2.03
C ARG A 79 -24.78 -1.24 -3.25
N LYS A 80 -25.31 -1.17 -4.46
CA LYS A 80 -24.64 -1.53 -5.72
C LYS A 80 -24.00 -0.32 -6.39
N ARG A 81 -24.01 0.86 -5.76
CA ARG A 81 -23.36 2.06 -6.31
C ARG A 81 -21.86 1.84 -6.42
N ARG A 82 -21.31 2.15 -7.59
CA ARG A 82 -19.88 2.15 -7.85
C ARG A 82 -19.44 3.49 -8.42
N PHE A 83 -18.23 3.87 -8.10
CA PHE A 83 -17.53 5.00 -8.71
C PHE A 83 -16.48 4.44 -9.66
N THR A 84 -16.43 4.97 -10.86
CA THR A 84 -15.49 4.55 -11.90
C THR A 84 -14.72 5.76 -12.40
N ALA A 85 -13.42 5.59 -12.61
CA ALA A 85 -12.57 6.56 -13.27
C ALA A 85 -11.88 5.91 -14.46
N VAL A 86 -11.86 6.59 -15.59
CA VAL A 86 -11.16 6.16 -16.80
C VAL A 86 -9.80 6.81 -16.82
N VAL A 87 -8.77 6.00 -17.01
CA VAL A 87 -7.38 6.44 -17.07
C VAL A 87 -6.76 6.09 -18.42
N ASN A 88 -5.95 7.00 -18.97
CA ASN A 88 -5.23 6.84 -20.22
C ASN A 88 -3.77 7.24 -20.04
N ASP A 89 -2.83 6.44 -20.53
CA ASP A 89 -1.38 6.69 -20.48
C ASP A 89 -0.77 7.00 -21.86
N GLY A 90 -1.63 7.11 -22.88
CA GLY A 90 -1.22 7.28 -24.27
C GLY A 90 -0.95 5.95 -25.00
N SER A 91 -0.84 4.82 -24.31
CA SER A 91 -0.69 3.49 -24.91
C SER A 91 -1.99 2.69 -24.87
N GLY A 92 -2.83 2.97 -23.90
CA GLY A 92 -4.09 2.27 -23.69
C GLY A 92 -4.99 2.98 -22.71
N VAL A 93 -6.11 2.33 -22.41
CA VAL A 93 -7.13 2.81 -21.47
C VAL A 93 -7.38 1.73 -20.41
N ALA A 94 -7.57 2.15 -19.17
CA ALA A 94 -7.98 1.28 -18.08
C ALA A 94 -9.12 1.88 -17.27
N GLU A 95 -9.98 1.03 -16.72
CA GLU A 95 -11.07 1.42 -15.85
C GLU A 95 -10.67 1.17 -14.38
N LEU A 96 -10.79 2.17 -13.53
CA LEU A 96 -10.57 2.07 -12.08
C LEU A 96 -11.92 2.06 -11.38
N VAL A 97 -12.20 1.04 -10.56
CA VAL A 97 -13.53 0.81 -9.99
C VAL A 97 -13.48 0.77 -8.46
N TRP A 98 -14.38 1.52 -7.80
CA TRP A 98 -14.55 1.50 -6.35
C TRP A 98 -16.01 1.26 -5.98
N PHE A 99 -16.23 0.28 -5.11
CA PHE A 99 -17.54 -0.05 -4.52
C PHE A 99 -17.68 0.50 -3.10
N GLN A 100 -16.55 0.82 -2.45
CA GLN A 100 -16.50 1.33 -1.08
C GLN A 100 -15.62 2.59 -1.01
N GLY A 101 -15.84 3.42 0.02
CA GLY A 101 -15.04 4.63 0.20
C GLY A 101 -15.24 5.71 -0.87
N ILE A 102 -16.35 5.66 -1.62
CA ILE A 102 -16.61 6.51 -2.79
C ILE A 102 -16.45 8.00 -2.46
N LYS A 103 -17.04 8.47 -1.36
CA LYS A 103 -16.96 9.88 -0.94
C LYS A 103 -15.53 10.37 -0.68
N TRP A 104 -14.65 9.45 -0.27
CA TRP A 104 -13.26 9.77 0.01
C TRP A 104 -12.42 9.77 -1.26
N ILE A 105 -12.62 8.80 -2.15
CA ILE A 105 -11.88 8.71 -3.40
C ILE A 105 -12.27 9.82 -4.38
N GLU A 106 -13.56 10.16 -4.44
CA GLU A 106 -14.09 11.27 -5.24
C GLU A 106 -13.39 12.59 -4.98
N LYS A 107 -13.11 12.89 -3.69
CA LYS A 107 -12.38 14.11 -3.28
C LYS A 107 -10.90 14.11 -3.67
N ARG A 108 -10.35 12.96 -4.04
CA ARG A 108 -8.92 12.79 -4.36
C ARG A 108 -8.63 12.68 -5.85
N ILE A 109 -9.66 12.37 -6.65
CA ILE A 109 -9.53 12.22 -8.09
C ILE A 109 -9.96 13.53 -8.78
N GLU A 110 -9.06 14.06 -9.59
CA GLU A 110 -9.28 15.24 -10.44
C GLU A 110 -9.15 14.81 -11.90
N VAL A 111 -10.17 15.08 -12.72
CA VAL A 111 -10.11 14.83 -14.16
C VAL A 111 -9.05 15.74 -14.79
N GLY A 112 -8.27 15.19 -15.70
CA GLY A 112 -7.15 15.88 -16.35
C GLY A 112 -5.80 15.73 -15.62
N ARG A 113 -5.79 15.26 -14.37
CA ARG A 113 -4.57 15.06 -13.58
C ARG A 113 -3.97 13.67 -13.76
N GLU A 114 -2.65 13.58 -13.63
CA GLU A 114 -1.92 12.31 -13.68
C GLU A 114 -1.76 11.68 -12.29
N TYR A 115 -1.91 10.36 -12.25
CA TYR A 115 -1.78 9.56 -11.04
C TYR A 115 -0.89 8.35 -11.29
N LEU A 116 -0.23 7.91 -10.23
CA LEU A 116 0.36 6.58 -10.13
C LEU A 116 -0.69 5.65 -9.52
N ILE A 117 -1.03 4.60 -10.25
CA ILE A 117 -2.08 3.64 -9.93
C ILE A 117 -1.41 2.31 -9.58
N PHE A 118 -1.80 1.72 -8.45
CA PHE A 118 -1.30 0.42 -8.03
C PHE A 118 -2.46 -0.49 -7.68
N GLY A 119 -2.49 -1.68 -8.26
CA GLY A 119 -3.55 -2.64 -8.01
C GLY A 119 -3.41 -3.93 -8.79
N ARG A 120 -4.37 -4.82 -8.62
CA ARG A 120 -4.44 -6.07 -9.38
C ARG A 120 -5.22 -5.84 -10.66
N PRO A 121 -4.62 -6.14 -11.83
CA PRO A 121 -5.32 -6.04 -13.09
C PRO A 121 -6.39 -7.14 -13.20
N SER A 122 -7.47 -6.83 -13.84
CA SER A 122 -8.49 -7.77 -14.30
C SER A 122 -8.97 -7.34 -15.68
N PHE A 123 -9.39 -8.29 -16.50
CA PHE A 123 -9.90 -8.00 -17.84
C PHE A 123 -11.37 -8.40 -17.89
N PHE A 124 -12.17 -7.50 -18.40
CA PHE A 124 -13.58 -7.74 -18.67
C PHE A 124 -13.91 -7.32 -20.12
N LYS A 125 -14.30 -8.28 -20.94
CA LYS A 125 -14.55 -8.08 -22.39
C LYS A 125 -13.35 -7.44 -23.13
N GLY A 126 -12.13 -7.80 -22.73
CA GLY A 126 -10.90 -7.27 -23.33
C GLY A 126 -10.48 -5.89 -22.79
N GLU A 127 -11.24 -5.29 -21.91
CA GLU A 127 -10.89 -4.00 -21.28
C GLU A 127 -10.20 -4.22 -19.94
N LEU A 128 -9.08 -3.52 -19.73
CA LEU A 128 -8.35 -3.54 -18.46
C LEU A 128 -9.15 -2.80 -17.38
N SER A 129 -9.37 -3.48 -16.28
CA SER A 129 -10.03 -2.93 -15.10
C SER A 129 -9.20 -3.19 -13.85
N VAL A 130 -9.19 -2.26 -12.92
CA VAL A 130 -8.54 -2.41 -11.61
C VAL A 130 -9.53 -2.05 -10.51
N VAL A 131 -9.84 -3.04 -9.66
CA VAL A 131 -10.81 -2.87 -8.57
C VAL A 131 -10.10 -2.41 -7.30
N HIS A 132 -10.63 -1.37 -6.68
CA HIS A 132 -10.08 -0.75 -5.48
C HIS A 132 -8.57 -0.45 -5.55
N PRO A 133 -8.07 0.18 -6.64
CA PRO A 133 -6.66 0.51 -6.72
C PRO A 133 -6.25 1.55 -5.67
N GLU A 134 -4.99 1.48 -5.26
CA GLU A 134 -4.33 2.59 -4.60
C GLU A 134 -3.99 3.64 -5.66
N ILE A 135 -4.27 4.92 -5.38
CA ILE A 135 -3.90 6.02 -6.25
C ILE A 135 -3.12 7.07 -5.48
N GLU A 136 -2.09 7.59 -6.10
CA GLU A 136 -1.26 8.68 -5.58
C GLU A 136 -0.98 9.69 -6.67
N THR A 137 -0.92 10.98 -6.32
CA THR A 137 -0.48 11.99 -7.28
C THR A 137 1.01 11.79 -7.58
N ILE A 138 1.41 12.14 -8.79
CA ILE A 138 2.81 11.96 -9.24
C ILE A 138 3.79 12.68 -8.31
N GLU A 139 3.45 13.89 -7.82
CA GLU A 139 4.29 14.66 -6.92
C GLU A 139 4.56 13.91 -5.60
N LYS A 140 3.52 13.28 -5.03
CA LYS A 140 3.65 12.46 -3.80
C LYS A 140 4.44 11.18 -4.03
N ALA A 141 4.26 10.56 -5.18
CA ALA A 141 4.98 9.35 -5.55
C ALA A 141 6.50 9.62 -5.70
N PHE A 142 6.86 10.74 -6.34
CA PHE A 142 8.27 11.13 -6.52
C PHE A 142 8.93 11.64 -5.23
N SER A 143 8.21 12.29 -4.34
CA SER A 143 8.77 12.72 -3.04
C SER A 143 9.15 11.54 -2.12
N ARG A 144 8.55 10.36 -2.34
CA ARG A 144 8.92 9.11 -1.66
C ARG A 144 10.05 8.32 -2.33
N LYS A 145 10.67 8.83 -3.37
CA LYS A 145 11.65 8.13 -4.21
C LYS A 145 12.91 7.64 -3.47
N ALA A 146 13.08 8.00 -2.19
CA ALA A 146 14.16 7.50 -1.34
C ALA A 146 13.87 6.14 -0.68
N GLU A 147 12.64 5.63 -0.76
CA GLU A 147 12.30 4.33 -0.18
C GLU A 147 12.48 3.24 -1.24
N SER A 148 13.30 2.25 -0.91
CA SER A 148 13.59 1.07 -1.73
C SER A 148 12.35 0.52 -2.44
N GLY A 149 12.48 0.16 -3.72
CA GLY A 149 11.35 -0.26 -4.55
C GLY A 149 10.61 -1.52 -4.12
N LEU A 150 11.16 -2.30 -3.20
CA LEU A 150 10.52 -3.50 -2.65
C LEU A 150 9.72 -3.15 -1.39
N GLN A 151 8.42 -3.33 -1.46
CA GLN A 151 7.52 -3.18 -0.31
C GLN A 151 7.17 -4.54 0.27
N GLY A 152 7.45 -4.76 1.57
CA GLY A 152 7.03 -5.95 2.29
C GLY A 152 5.51 -5.96 2.53
N ILE A 153 4.88 -7.09 2.29
CA ILE A 153 3.49 -7.38 2.64
C ILE A 153 3.48 -8.30 3.84
N TYR A 154 2.86 -7.82 4.91
CA TYR A 154 2.83 -8.50 6.20
C TYR A 154 1.48 -9.13 6.47
N SER A 155 1.49 -10.26 7.17
CA SER A 155 0.27 -10.86 7.71
C SER A 155 -0.40 -9.89 8.68
N SER A 156 -1.72 -9.79 8.60
CA SER A 156 -2.51 -8.90 9.44
C SER A 156 -3.90 -9.49 9.64
N THR A 157 -4.55 -9.15 10.75
CA THR A 157 -5.95 -9.45 10.98
C THR A 157 -6.84 -8.37 10.33
N GLU A 158 -8.10 -8.69 10.08
CA GLU A 158 -9.07 -7.72 9.55
C GLU A 158 -9.17 -6.46 10.44
N ARG A 159 -9.19 -6.66 11.75
CA ARG A 159 -9.27 -5.58 12.73
C ARG A 159 -8.04 -4.68 12.70
N LEU A 160 -6.84 -5.26 12.62
CA LEU A 160 -5.61 -4.49 12.53
C LEU A 160 -5.51 -3.75 11.20
N SER A 161 -5.90 -4.39 10.10
CA SER A 161 -5.93 -3.80 8.75
C SER A 161 -6.88 -2.61 8.65
N SER A 162 -8.01 -2.60 9.38
CA SER A 162 -8.94 -1.48 9.41
C SER A 162 -8.36 -0.21 10.07
N VAL A 163 -7.39 -0.38 11.01
CA VAL A 163 -6.76 0.72 11.76
C VAL A 163 -5.46 1.19 11.11
N LEU A 164 -4.62 0.26 10.68
CA LEU A 164 -3.30 0.56 10.11
C LEU A 164 -3.30 0.67 8.58
N GLY A 165 -4.31 0.10 7.91
CA GLY A 165 -4.34 -0.02 6.46
C GLY A 165 -3.31 -1.03 5.92
N THR A 166 -3.30 -1.19 4.61
CA THR A 166 -2.48 -2.20 3.91
C THR A 166 -0.97 -1.98 4.05
N LYS A 167 -0.54 -0.73 4.25
CA LYS A 167 0.87 -0.32 4.36
C LYS A 167 1.31 -0.07 5.81
N GLY A 168 0.39 -0.19 6.77
CA GLY A 168 0.65 0.27 8.14
C GLY A 168 1.82 -0.44 8.81
N ILE A 169 1.87 -1.77 8.75
CA ILE A 169 2.95 -2.56 9.33
C ILE A 169 4.28 -2.25 8.63
N TYR A 170 4.30 -2.19 7.30
CA TYR A 170 5.49 -1.81 6.54
C TYR A 170 6.03 -0.43 6.96
N THR A 171 5.15 0.55 7.12
CA THR A 171 5.54 1.90 7.56
C THR A 171 6.14 1.88 8.97
N ILE A 172 5.59 1.08 9.89
CA ILE A 172 6.14 0.90 11.24
C ILE A 172 7.55 0.30 11.16
N VAL A 173 7.76 -0.73 10.34
CA VAL A 173 9.08 -1.35 10.15
C VAL A 173 10.08 -0.35 9.55
N CYS A 174 9.68 0.44 8.57
CA CYS A 174 10.52 1.51 8.01
C CYS A 174 10.92 2.56 9.06
N ASN A 175 9.99 2.94 9.96
CA ASN A 175 10.27 3.88 11.05
C ASN A 175 11.14 3.26 12.16
N LEU A 176 11.01 1.95 12.38
CA LEU A 176 11.78 1.20 13.36
C LEU A 176 13.24 1.00 12.91
N TRP A 177 13.48 0.73 11.63
CA TRP A 177 14.78 0.37 11.09
C TRP A 177 15.93 1.33 11.47
N PRO A 178 15.80 2.67 11.33
CA PRO A 178 16.84 3.60 11.75
C PRO A 178 17.18 3.54 13.24
N MET A 179 16.22 3.13 14.08
CA MET A 179 16.40 3.04 15.53
C MET A 179 17.20 1.81 15.95
N VAL A 180 17.10 0.70 15.20
CA VAL A 180 17.63 -0.60 15.62
C VAL A 180 18.84 -1.07 14.84
N ARG A 181 19.08 -0.54 13.63
CA ARG A 181 20.13 -1.01 12.73
C ARG A 181 21.52 -1.06 13.39
N ASP A 182 21.88 -0.03 14.15
CA ASP A 182 23.19 0.06 14.79
C ASP A 182 23.33 -0.91 15.97
N HIS A 183 22.22 -1.27 16.61
CA HIS A 183 22.18 -2.27 17.68
C HIS A 183 22.24 -3.70 17.14
N ILE A 184 21.67 -3.97 15.95
CA ILE A 184 21.72 -5.28 15.30
C ILE A 184 23.13 -5.54 14.75
N LEU A 185 23.75 -4.55 14.11
CA LEU A 185 25.10 -4.68 13.55
C LEU A 185 26.15 -4.93 14.65
N SER A 186 25.95 -4.37 15.84
CA SER A 186 26.83 -4.63 16.99
C SER A 186 26.77 -6.08 17.49
N LEU A 187 25.67 -6.79 17.28
CA LEU A 187 25.51 -8.20 17.64
C LEU A 187 26.17 -9.18 16.63
N ILE A 188 26.50 -8.74 15.43
CA ILE A 188 27.15 -9.56 14.38
C ILE A 188 28.67 -9.53 14.52
N HIS A 189 29.22 -8.62 15.30
CA HIS A 189 30.66 -8.46 15.53
C HIS A 189 31.18 -9.09 16.83
N ILE A 190 30.48 -10.10 17.38
CA ILE A 190 31.00 -10.92 18.48
C ILE A 190 31.57 -12.23 17.96
#